data_c04ba4c12b464dd33508709bd36004e6
#
_entry.id   c04ba4c12b464dd33508709bd36004e6
#
_cell.length_a   1.000
_cell.length_b   1.000
_cell.length_c   1.000
_cell.angle_alpha   90.00
_cell.angle_beta   90.00
_cell.angle_gamma   90.00
#
_symmetry.space_group_name_H-M   'P 1'
#
loop_
_entity.id
_entity.type
_entity.pdbx_description
1 polymer ?
#
loop_
_entity_poly.entity_id
_entity_poly.type
_entity_poly.pdbx_seq_one_letter_code
_entity_poly.pdbx_strand_id
1 'polypeptide(L)'
;MTGAVQAGAGAGLTTALAAQIPEATAAAEPKTYQMHPIGTVEKGDKWTRIRIFDPYVDGLLGLQEWSHVNVFYWFDQNDQPQKRAILRVHPRGDQANPLTGVFACRAPVRPNLIALSVCKVLGVENNLVILDGIDAFAGTPVLDLKPFIPPDAPQQDLRVPAWAKGTK
;
A
#
# COMPACT_ATOMS: atom_id res chain seq x y z
N MET A 1 -0.53 50.11 74.75
CA MET A 1 -0.59 48.61 74.88
C MET A 1 -0.86 48.03 73.53
N THR A 2 0.18 47.63 72.90
CA THR A 2 0.23 47.22 71.48
C THR A 2 0.29 45.67 71.36
N GLY A 3 -0.74 45.08 70.83
CA GLY A 3 -0.78 43.63 70.54
C GLY A 3 -0.37 43.39 69.13
N ALA A 4 0.72 42.68 68.91
CA ALA A 4 1.19 42.25 67.60
C ALA A 4 0.49 40.91 67.15
N VAL A 5 -0.11 40.91 65.98
CA VAL A 5 -0.65 39.72 65.34
C VAL A 5 0.42 39.16 64.41
N GLN A 6 0.89 37.95 64.67
CA GLN A 6 1.78 37.21 63.78
C GLN A 6 0.96 36.52 62.68
N ALA A 7 1.27 36.84 61.42
CA ALA A 7 0.76 36.13 60.25
C ALA A 7 1.68 34.95 59.92
N GLY A 8 1.16 33.73 60.05
CA GLY A 8 1.83 32.51 59.62
C GLY A 8 1.72 32.32 58.11
N ALA A 9 2.82 32.32 57.38
CA ALA A 9 2.89 31.97 55.99
C ALA A 9 3.04 30.47 55.85
N GLY A 10 1.96 29.80 55.41
CA GLY A 10 1.98 28.40 55.02
C GLY A 10 2.53 28.27 53.58
N ALA A 11 3.77 27.78 53.47
CA ALA A 11 4.33 27.43 52.18
C ALA A 11 3.77 26.07 51.74
N GLY A 12 2.82 26.09 50.80
CA GLY A 12 2.35 24.89 50.12
C GLY A 12 3.39 24.40 49.10
N LEU A 13 4.06 23.29 49.40
CA LEU A 13 4.86 22.57 48.42
C LEU A 13 3.94 21.89 47.42
N THR A 14 3.78 22.46 46.22
CA THR A 14 3.23 21.80 45.07
C THR A 14 4.31 20.90 44.48
N THR A 15 4.26 19.60 44.83
CA THR A 15 5.08 18.57 44.18
C THR A 15 4.53 18.35 42.78
N ALA A 16 5.18 18.93 41.78
CA ALA A 16 4.89 18.64 40.39
C ALA A 16 5.28 17.17 40.11
N LEU A 17 4.28 16.33 39.90
CA LEU A 17 4.48 14.96 39.43
C LEU A 17 4.93 15.06 37.96
N ALA A 18 6.25 15.05 37.71
CA ALA A 18 6.81 14.93 36.39
C ALA A 18 6.41 13.56 35.85
N ALA A 19 5.47 13.54 34.93
CA ALA A 19 5.16 12.32 34.17
C ALA A 19 6.45 11.89 33.46
N GLN A 20 7.02 10.76 33.85
CA GLN A 20 8.11 10.12 33.14
C GLN A 20 7.56 9.67 31.79
N ILE A 21 7.97 10.35 30.73
CA ILE A 21 7.81 9.88 29.37
C ILE A 21 8.64 8.61 29.28
N PRO A 22 8.04 7.44 28.98
CA PRO A 22 8.83 6.23 28.85
C PRO A 22 9.86 6.45 27.75
N GLU A 23 11.13 6.19 28.07
CA GLU A 23 12.24 6.22 27.13
C GLU A 23 11.88 5.30 25.97
N ALA A 24 11.87 5.85 24.75
CA ALA A 24 11.52 5.08 23.56
C ALA A 24 12.50 3.90 23.46
N THR A 25 12.00 2.70 23.70
CA THR A 25 12.74 1.46 23.51
C THR A 25 13.35 1.52 22.12
N ALA A 26 14.67 1.35 22.01
CA ALA A 26 15.37 1.38 20.73
C ALA A 26 14.62 0.46 19.74
N ALA A 27 14.08 1.05 18.68
CA ALA A 27 13.30 0.32 17.70
C ALA A 27 14.21 -0.78 17.13
N ALA A 28 13.79 -2.04 17.24
CA ALA A 28 14.50 -3.15 16.63
C ALA A 28 14.69 -2.85 15.14
N GLU A 29 15.89 -3.17 14.60
CA GLU A 29 16.19 -2.99 13.18
C GLU A 29 15.05 -3.58 12.32
N PRO A 30 14.55 -2.83 11.34
CA PRO A 30 13.42 -3.28 10.56
C PRO A 30 13.75 -4.57 9.81
N LYS A 31 12.94 -5.61 10.01
CA LYS A 31 13.08 -6.88 9.31
C LYS A 31 12.97 -6.66 7.79
N THR A 32 13.91 -7.21 7.04
CA THR A 32 13.85 -7.26 5.58
C THR A 32 13.15 -8.56 5.14
N TYR A 33 12.29 -8.46 4.13
CA TYR A 33 11.61 -9.58 3.50
C TYR A 33 12.06 -9.71 2.05
N GLN A 34 12.35 -10.92 1.60
CA GLN A 34 12.65 -11.20 0.21
C GLN A 34 11.37 -11.67 -0.50
N MET A 35 11.13 -11.15 -1.70
CA MET A 35 10.06 -11.59 -2.58
C MET A 35 10.66 -11.98 -3.92
N HIS A 36 10.11 -13.01 -4.53
CA HIS A 36 10.51 -13.47 -5.85
C HIS A 36 9.33 -13.31 -6.82
N PRO A 37 9.55 -12.83 -8.04
CA PRO A 37 8.50 -12.80 -9.04
C PRO A 37 8.06 -14.23 -9.37
N ILE A 38 6.74 -14.42 -9.45
CA ILE A 38 6.13 -15.69 -9.86
C ILE A 38 5.82 -15.73 -11.36
N GLY A 39 5.92 -14.59 -12.04
CA GLY A 39 5.61 -14.46 -13.45
C GLY A 39 5.89 -13.05 -13.96
N THR A 40 5.47 -12.81 -15.19
CA THR A 40 5.68 -11.54 -15.91
C THR A 40 4.43 -11.15 -16.68
N VAL A 41 4.14 -9.84 -16.71
CA VAL A 41 3.08 -9.28 -17.57
C VAL A 41 3.53 -9.31 -19.02
N GLU A 42 2.69 -9.84 -19.89
CA GLU A 42 2.86 -9.78 -21.34
C GLU A 42 1.69 -9.04 -21.98
N LYS A 43 1.98 -8.18 -22.96
CA LYS A 43 0.98 -7.41 -23.69
C LYS A 43 1.26 -7.44 -25.19
N GLY A 44 0.20 -7.56 -25.95
CA GLY A 44 0.18 -7.31 -27.40
C GLY A 44 -0.90 -6.28 -27.71
N ASP A 45 -1.14 -6.01 -29.00
CA ASP A 45 -2.06 -4.96 -29.44
C ASP A 45 -3.50 -5.14 -28.92
N LYS A 46 -3.94 -6.39 -28.75
CA LYS A 46 -5.32 -6.71 -28.39
C LYS A 46 -5.44 -7.73 -27.24
N TRP A 47 -4.36 -8.01 -26.54
CA TRP A 47 -4.36 -8.98 -25.46
C TRP A 47 -3.44 -8.59 -24.32
N THR A 48 -3.79 -9.02 -23.14
CA THR A 48 -3.00 -8.89 -21.92
C THR A 48 -3.01 -10.24 -21.21
N ARG A 49 -1.85 -10.69 -20.75
CA ARG A 49 -1.74 -11.93 -19.98
C ARG A 49 -0.59 -11.87 -18.99
N ILE A 50 -0.64 -12.74 -18.02
CA ILE A 50 0.48 -13.03 -17.14
C ILE A 50 1.02 -14.39 -17.50
N ARG A 51 2.34 -14.45 -17.77
CA ARG A 51 3.04 -15.72 -17.90
C ARG A 51 3.58 -16.09 -16.53
N ILE A 52 3.12 -17.20 -15.99
CA ILE A 52 3.61 -17.76 -14.73
C ILE A 52 4.85 -18.60 -15.03
N PHE A 53 5.87 -18.51 -14.19
CA PHE A 53 7.09 -19.29 -14.32
C PHE A 53 6.85 -20.75 -13.89
N ASP A 54 7.54 -21.67 -14.52
CA ASP A 54 7.31 -23.12 -14.38
C ASP A 54 7.23 -23.61 -12.92
N PRO A 55 8.07 -23.16 -11.97
CA PRO A 55 7.97 -23.61 -10.58
C PRO A 55 6.66 -23.26 -9.87
N TYR A 56 5.86 -22.33 -10.41
CA TYR A 56 4.65 -21.81 -9.78
C TYR A 56 3.35 -22.19 -10.52
N VAL A 57 3.44 -22.94 -11.61
CA VAL A 57 2.28 -23.25 -12.48
C VAL A 57 1.19 -24.00 -11.72
N ASP A 58 1.55 -24.91 -10.84
CA ASP A 58 0.59 -25.66 -10.02
C ASP A 58 -0.27 -24.75 -9.12
N GLY A 59 0.21 -23.56 -8.80
CA GLY A 59 -0.53 -22.54 -8.08
C GLY A 59 -1.72 -21.95 -8.83
N LEU A 60 -1.86 -22.24 -10.13
CA LEU A 60 -3.01 -21.79 -10.94
C LEU A 60 -4.23 -22.72 -10.82
N LEU A 61 -4.11 -23.86 -10.16
CA LEU A 61 -5.21 -24.82 -10.03
C LEU A 61 -6.45 -24.16 -9.40
N GLY A 62 -7.57 -24.16 -10.12
CA GLY A 62 -8.84 -23.56 -9.69
C GLY A 62 -8.98 -22.07 -9.99
N LEU A 63 -7.95 -21.38 -10.49
CA LEU A 63 -8.06 -19.94 -10.79
C LEU A 63 -9.07 -19.64 -11.90
N GLN A 64 -9.31 -20.56 -12.83
CA GLN A 64 -10.29 -20.43 -13.90
C GLN A 64 -11.75 -20.32 -13.41
N GLU A 65 -12.02 -20.69 -12.17
CA GLU A 65 -13.36 -20.56 -11.55
C GLU A 65 -13.66 -19.13 -11.07
N TRP A 66 -12.63 -18.28 -11.04
CA TRP A 66 -12.74 -16.91 -10.54
C TRP A 66 -12.87 -15.92 -11.70
N SER A 67 -13.87 -15.04 -11.61
CA SER A 67 -14.06 -13.97 -12.59
C SER A 67 -13.03 -12.84 -12.50
N HIS A 68 -12.46 -12.62 -11.33
CA HIS A 68 -11.50 -11.54 -11.09
C HIS A 68 -10.38 -12.01 -10.16
N VAL A 69 -9.21 -11.38 -10.35
CA VAL A 69 -8.00 -11.64 -9.56
C VAL A 69 -7.35 -10.32 -9.14
N ASN A 70 -6.88 -10.25 -7.91
CA ASN A 70 -5.95 -9.24 -7.45
C ASN A 70 -4.56 -9.63 -7.94
N VAL A 71 -3.95 -8.79 -8.77
CA VAL A 71 -2.58 -8.96 -9.25
C VAL A 71 -1.68 -8.04 -8.46
N PHE A 72 -0.71 -8.62 -7.75
CA PHE A 72 0.37 -7.88 -7.09
C PHE A 72 1.58 -7.90 -7.98
N TYR A 73 2.15 -6.72 -8.26
CA TYR A 73 3.29 -6.60 -9.17
C TYR A 73 4.26 -5.54 -8.69
N TRP A 74 5.44 -5.49 -9.27
CA TRP A 74 6.51 -4.60 -8.86
C TRP A 74 6.61 -3.40 -9.78
N PHE A 75 6.72 -2.20 -9.23
CA PHE A 75 7.01 -0.99 -10.01
C PHE A 75 8.50 -0.92 -10.36
N ASP A 76 8.98 -1.88 -11.14
CA ASP A 76 10.39 -2.10 -11.49
C ASP A 76 11.06 -0.88 -12.10
N GLN A 77 10.35 -0.09 -12.92
CA GLN A 77 10.86 1.16 -13.50
C GLN A 77 11.06 2.29 -12.47
N ASN A 78 10.61 2.09 -11.25
CA ASN A 78 10.79 3.03 -10.15
C ASN A 78 11.75 2.50 -9.07
N ASP A 79 12.44 1.39 -9.33
CA ASP A 79 13.34 0.75 -8.36
C ASP A 79 14.70 1.44 -8.30
N GLN A 80 14.70 2.65 -7.76
CA GLN A 80 15.85 3.51 -7.56
C GLN A 80 15.75 4.13 -6.16
N PRO A 81 16.85 4.25 -5.41
CA PRO A 81 16.83 4.80 -4.04
C PRO A 81 16.14 6.16 -3.96
N GLN A 82 16.38 7.04 -4.94
CA GLN A 82 15.77 8.37 -4.98
C GLN A 82 14.25 8.33 -5.13
N LYS A 83 13.73 7.43 -5.98
CA LYS A 83 12.29 7.26 -6.18
C LYS A 83 11.62 6.58 -5.00
N ARG A 84 12.30 5.64 -4.35
CA ARG A 84 11.82 4.98 -3.13
C ARG A 84 11.74 5.93 -1.94
N ALA A 85 12.60 6.97 -1.89
CA ALA A 85 12.61 7.99 -0.84
C ALA A 85 11.47 9.03 -0.98
N ILE A 86 10.75 9.07 -2.09
CA ILE A 86 9.63 10.00 -2.30
C ILE A 86 8.44 9.55 -1.45
N LEU A 87 8.03 10.41 -0.51
CA LEU A 87 6.92 10.13 0.40
C LEU A 87 5.66 10.97 0.12
N ARG A 88 5.76 11.99 -0.73
CA ARG A 88 4.64 12.88 -1.08
C ARG A 88 4.64 13.17 -2.58
N VAL A 89 3.47 13.18 -3.18
CA VAL A 89 3.27 13.44 -4.60
C VAL A 89 1.95 14.19 -4.83
N HIS A 90 1.80 14.82 -5.99
CA HIS A 90 0.50 15.19 -6.51
C HIS A 90 -0.08 13.96 -7.23
N PRO A 91 -1.22 13.39 -6.78
CA PRO A 91 -1.81 12.20 -7.39
C PRO A 91 -2.01 12.36 -8.90
N ARG A 92 -1.71 11.30 -9.67
CA ARG A 92 -1.75 11.30 -11.15
C ARG A 92 -0.76 12.26 -11.83
N GLY A 93 0.21 12.83 -11.10
CA GLY A 93 1.10 13.87 -11.63
C GLY A 93 0.42 15.21 -11.87
N ASP A 94 -0.84 15.38 -11.48
CA ASP A 94 -1.63 16.58 -11.66
C ASP A 94 -1.44 17.53 -10.48
N GLN A 95 -0.84 18.68 -10.73
CA GLN A 95 -0.60 19.74 -9.75
C GLN A 95 -1.88 20.37 -9.17
N ALA A 96 -3.02 20.22 -9.86
CA ALA A 96 -4.33 20.65 -9.34
C ALA A 96 -4.81 19.74 -8.17
N ASN A 97 -4.33 18.52 -8.08
CA ASN A 97 -4.60 17.67 -6.95
C ASN A 97 -3.75 18.07 -5.73
N PRO A 98 -4.25 17.96 -4.50
CA PRO A 98 -3.51 18.33 -3.31
C PRO A 98 -2.27 17.45 -3.15
N LEU A 99 -1.19 18.01 -2.60
CA LEU A 99 0.00 17.25 -2.22
C LEU A 99 -0.40 16.18 -1.20
N THR A 100 -0.12 14.92 -1.53
CA THR A 100 -0.66 13.75 -0.84
C THR A 100 0.45 12.75 -0.50
N GLY A 101 0.39 12.14 0.66
CA GLY A 101 1.31 11.05 1.03
C GLY A 101 1.12 9.83 0.13
N VAL A 102 2.21 9.14 -0.20
CA VAL A 102 2.18 7.96 -1.10
C VAL A 102 1.33 6.80 -0.55
N PHE A 103 1.09 6.75 0.76
CA PHE A 103 0.21 5.76 1.38
C PHE A 103 -1.28 6.13 1.29
N ALA A 104 -1.59 7.38 0.97
CA ALA A 104 -2.94 7.85 0.73
C ALA A 104 -3.30 7.90 -0.78
N CYS A 105 -2.43 7.39 -1.65
CA CYS A 105 -2.66 7.24 -3.08
C CYS A 105 -1.94 5.99 -3.62
N ARG A 106 -2.11 5.70 -4.91
CA ARG A 106 -1.47 4.56 -5.59
C ARG A 106 -0.30 4.97 -6.47
N ALA A 107 0.49 5.97 -6.02
CA ALA A 107 1.67 6.42 -6.75
C ALA A 107 2.69 5.29 -6.91
N PRO A 108 3.35 5.18 -8.09
CA PRO A 108 4.36 4.16 -8.34
C PRO A 108 5.69 4.44 -7.61
N VAL A 109 5.94 5.69 -7.21
CA VAL A 109 7.08 6.06 -6.37
C VAL A 109 6.69 5.88 -4.91
N ARG A 110 7.34 4.96 -4.21
CA ARG A 110 7.04 4.59 -2.83
C ARG A 110 8.12 3.69 -2.22
N PRO A 111 8.25 3.60 -0.89
CA PRO A 111 9.30 2.79 -0.25
C PRO A 111 9.30 1.32 -0.69
N ASN A 112 8.15 0.66 -0.63
CA ASN A 112 7.95 -0.68 -1.16
C ASN A 112 7.16 -0.56 -2.47
N LEU A 113 7.77 -0.92 -3.58
CA LEU A 113 7.26 -0.73 -4.93
C LEU A 113 6.16 -1.74 -5.31
N ILE A 114 5.32 -2.11 -4.34
CA ILE A 114 4.23 -3.07 -4.52
C ILE A 114 3.03 -2.35 -5.13
N ALA A 115 2.60 -2.84 -6.27
CA ALA A 115 1.40 -2.43 -6.98
C ALA A 115 0.28 -3.44 -6.81
N LEU A 116 -0.96 -3.01 -7.03
CA LEU A 116 -2.16 -3.84 -7.00
C LEU A 116 -3.13 -3.39 -8.09
N SER A 117 -3.56 -4.33 -8.92
CA SER A 117 -4.69 -4.17 -9.83
C SER A 117 -5.70 -5.29 -9.63
N VAL A 118 -7.00 -4.95 -9.68
CA VAL A 118 -8.07 -5.93 -9.81
C VAL A 118 -8.31 -6.14 -11.30
N CYS A 119 -8.11 -7.36 -11.78
CA CYS A 119 -8.20 -7.69 -13.19
C CYS A 119 -9.29 -8.75 -13.42
N LYS A 120 -10.06 -8.59 -14.51
CA LYS A 120 -10.98 -9.64 -14.96
C LYS A 120 -10.19 -10.76 -15.60
N VAL A 121 -10.45 -11.99 -15.19
CA VAL A 121 -9.90 -13.21 -15.79
C VAL A 121 -10.76 -13.59 -16.99
N LEU A 122 -10.14 -13.69 -18.15
CA LEU A 122 -10.77 -14.16 -19.38
C LEU A 122 -10.53 -15.66 -19.64
N GLY A 123 -9.45 -16.20 -19.06
CA GLY A 123 -9.11 -17.60 -19.16
C GLY A 123 -7.79 -17.93 -18.48
N VAL A 124 -7.55 -19.21 -18.26
CA VAL A 124 -6.28 -19.76 -17.79
C VAL A 124 -5.91 -20.91 -18.73
N GLU A 125 -4.75 -20.81 -19.37
CA GLU A 125 -4.26 -21.77 -20.35
C GLU A 125 -2.82 -22.15 -20.04
N ASN A 126 -2.59 -23.38 -19.64
CA ASN A 126 -1.26 -23.85 -19.21
C ASN A 126 -0.67 -22.93 -18.12
N ASN A 127 0.39 -22.20 -18.43
CA ASN A 127 1.04 -21.25 -17.54
C ASN A 127 0.63 -19.78 -17.81
N LEU A 128 -0.47 -19.55 -18.54
CA LEU A 128 -0.93 -18.21 -18.93
C LEU A 128 -2.25 -17.88 -18.24
N VAL A 129 -2.30 -16.73 -17.59
CA VAL A 129 -3.53 -16.11 -17.10
C VAL A 129 -3.90 -14.97 -18.04
N ILE A 130 -4.99 -15.13 -18.77
CA ILE A 130 -5.48 -14.17 -19.77
C ILE A 130 -6.39 -13.16 -19.06
N LEU A 131 -6.09 -11.89 -19.22
CA LEU A 131 -6.77 -10.79 -18.55
C LEU A 131 -7.44 -9.84 -19.55
N ASP A 132 -8.50 -9.17 -19.12
CA ASP A 132 -9.12 -8.07 -19.88
C ASP A 132 -8.18 -6.83 -19.95
N GLY A 133 -7.32 -6.66 -18.95
CA GLY A 133 -6.29 -5.62 -18.91
C GLY A 133 -5.63 -5.52 -17.55
N ILE A 134 -4.53 -4.77 -17.50
CA ILE A 134 -3.82 -4.44 -16.26
C ILE A 134 -3.10 -3.09 -16.42
N ASP A 135 -3.07 -2.31 -15.35
CA ASP A 135 -2.29 -1.06 -15.28
C ASP A 135 -0.81 -1.36 -14.92
N ALA A 136 -0.13 -2.05 -15.81
CA ALA A 136 1.28 -2.39 -15.72
C ALA A 136 1.87 -2.45 -17.14
N PHE A 137 3.17 -2.25 -17.29
CA PHE A 137 3.86 -2.39 -18.57
C PHE A 137 4.12 -3.86 -18.92
N ALA A 138 4.37 -4.14 -20.20
CA ALA A 138 4.92 -5.43 -20.59
C ALA A 138 6.30 -5.62 -19.94
N GLY A 139 6.61 -6.82 -19.46
CA GLY A 139 7.83 -7.13 -18.73
C GLY A 139 7.75 -6.89 -17.22
N THR A 140 6.71 -6.22 -16.72
CA THR A 140 6.54 -5.98 -15.28
C THR A 140 6.50 -7.30 -14.49
N PRO A 141 7.33 -7.46 -13.45
CA PRO A 141 7.35 -8.66 -12.61
C PRO A 141 6.06 -8.78 -11.77
N VAL A 142 5.44 -9.95 -11.80
CA VAL A 142 4.28 -10.30 -10.98
C VAL A 142 4.76 -11.00 -9.71
N LEU A 143 4.32 -10.53 -8.55
CA LEU A 143 4.74 -11.02 -7.25
C LEU A 143 3.78 -12.05 -6.67
N ASP A 144 2.46 -11.88 -6.87
CA ASP A 144 1.44 -12.75 -6.31
C ASP A 144 0.10 -12.56 -7.06
N LEU A 145 -0.73 -13.59 -7.00
CA LEU A 145 -2.11 -13.58 -7.45
C LEU A 145 -3.03 -14.01 -6.31
N LYS A 146 -4.10 -13.27 -6.08
CA LYS A 146 -5.14 -13.67 -5.13
C LYS A 146 -6.51 -13.53 -5.77
N PRO A 147 -7.43 -14.49 -5.61
CA PRO A 147 -8.79 -14.31 -6.11
C PRO A 147 -9.40 -13.06 -5.50
N PHE A 148 -10.18 -12.34 -6.30
CA PHE A 148 -10.94 -11.21 -5.79
C PHE A 148 -12.21 -11.72 -5.13
N ILE A 149 -12.25 -11.63 -3.81
CA ILE A 149 -13.43 -11.96 -2.99
C ILE A 149 -14.15 -10.64 -2.71
N PRO A 150 -15.35 -10.41 -3.26
CA PRO A 150 -16.12 -9.21 -2.92
C PRO A 150 -16.51 -9.22 -1.44
N PRO A 151 -16.63 -8.07 -0.79
CA PRO A 151 -17.12 -8.00 0.58
C PRO A 151 -18.56 -8.53 0.66
N ASP A 152 -18.90 -9.22 1.74
CA ASP A 152 -20.25 -9.81 1.98
C ASP A 152 -21.36 -8.76 2.02
N ALA A 153 -21.02 -7.52 2.39
CA ALA A 153 -21.94 -6.39 2.41
C ALA A 153 -21.26 -5.14 1.82
N PRO A 154 -22.05 -4.20 1.25
CA PRO A 154 -21.53 -2.90 0.85
C PRO A 154 -20.83 -2.22 2.03
N GLN A 155 -19.62 -1.70 1.77
CA GLN A 155 -18.88 -0.93 2.76
C GLN A 155 -19.68 0.32 3.13
N GLN A 156 -20.17 0.40 4.36
CA GLN A 156 -20.82 1.60 4.89
C GLN A 156 -19.75 2.65 5.21
N ASP A 157 -20.12 3.94 5.12
CA ASP A 157 -19.24 5.08 5.43
C ASP A 157 -17.94 5.16 4.63
N LEU A 158 -17.90 4.60 3.42
CA LEU A 158 -16.75 4.68 2.54
C LEU A 158 -16.50 6.14 2.14
N ARG A 159 -15.34 6.68 2.53
CA ARG A 159 -14.88 8.03 2.16
C ARG A 159 -13.73 7.96 1.19
N VAL A 160 -13.85 8.72 0.12
CA VAL A 160 -12.76 8.92 -0.84
C VAL A 160 -12.59 10.41 -1.12
N PRO A 161 -11.35 10.90 -1.27
CA PRO A 161 -11.11 12.30 -1.65
C PRO A 161 -11.75 12.64 -2.99
N ALA A 162 -12.07 13.93 -3.20
CA ALA A 162 -12.71 14.38 -4.44
C ALA A 162 -11.91 14.00 -5.70
N TRP A 163 -10.59 14.14 -5.67
CA TRP A 163 -9.69 13.80 -6.77
C TRP A 163 -9.65 12.29 -7.10
N ALA A 164 -10.06 11.42 -6.18
CA ALA A 164 -10.11 9.98 -6.39
C ALA A 164 -11.45 9.49 -6.95
N LYS A 165 -12.48 10.35 -6.96
CA LYS A 165 -13.79 10.03 -7.55
C LYS A 165 -13.70 10.06 -9.08
N GLY A 166 -14.35 9.10 -9.74
CA GLY A 166 -14.45 9.06 -11.20
C GLY A 166 -13.24 8.51 -11.96
N THR A 167 -12.32 7.83 -11.31
CA THR A 167 -11.31 7.01 -11.99
C THR A 167 -11.92 5.67 -12.39
N LYS A 168 -12.24 5.56 -13.66
CA LYS A 168 -12.38 4.27 -14.33
C LYS A 168 -11.04 3.86 -14.92
#